data_b2c1547fc8144235a5abb5a0f7e50c6b
#
_entry.id   b2c1547fc8144235a5abb5a0f7e50c6b
#
_cell.length_a   1.000
_cell.length_b   1.000
_cell.length_c   1.000
_cell.angle_alpha   90.00
_cell.angle_beta   90.00
_cell.angle_gamma   90.00
#
_symmetry.space_group_name_H-M   'P 1'
#
loop_
_entity.id
_entity.type
_entity.pdbx_description
1 polymer ?
#
loop_
_entity_poly.entity_id
_entity_poly.type
_entity_poly.pdbx_seq_one_letter_code
_entity_poly.pdbx_strand_id
1 'polypeptide(L)'
;LRFERRMKMANLPRHHDLANYDYKVSSSISQKQMNELRQMLWVEQVYNLVLMGPSGTGKSFIAAGLINDAVSKGYKAYFTTMEDLVGMLRMKEITASALSSYNRYLKAHLIAIDDIMLFPIKKNEAVALFNMINHLHEQCSLIITTNKSPKQWAESM
;
A
#
# COMPACT_ATOMS: atom_id res chain seq x y z
N LEU A 1 -16.70 10.32 -14.03
CA LEU A 1 -15.93 9.44 -14.93
C LEU A 1 -14.50 9.25 -14.44
N ARG A 2 -13.76 10.32 -14.10
CA ARG A 2 -12.40 10.21 -13.58
C ARG A 2 -12.34 9.49 -12.24
N PHE A 3 -13.29 9.78 -11.36
CA PHE A 3 -13.37 9.14 -10.05
C PHE A 3 -13.61 7.63 -10.19
N GLU A 4 -14.59 7.24 -10.99
CA GLU A 4 -14.91 5.83 -11.21
C GLU A 4 -13.74 5.06 -11.82
N ARG A 5 -13.05 5.67 -12.80
CA ARG A 5 -11.88 5.08 -13.42
C ARG A 5 -10.74 4.91 -12.43
N ARG A 6 -10.47 5.93 -11.61
CA ARG A 6 -9.42 5.88 -10.58
C ARG A 6 -9.74 4.84 -9.52
N MET A 7 -11.01 4.73 -9.14
CA MET A 7 -11.43 3.75 -8.15
C MET A 7 -11.23 2.32 -8.66
N LYS A 8 -11.56 2.08 -9.91
CA LYS A 8 -11.33 0.78 -10.54
C LYS A 8 -9.83 0.45 -10.63
N MET A 9 -9.00 1.43 -10.98
CA MET A 9 -7.56 1.26 -11.09
C MET A 9 -6.87 1.10 -9.73
N ALA A 10 -7.49 1.53 -8.65
CA ALA A 10 -6.93 1.43 -7.32
C ALA A 10 -6.79 -0.03 -6.86
N ASN A 11 -7.50 -0.96 -7.50
CA ASN A 11 -7.42 -2.40 -7.23
C ASN A 11 -7.77 -2.75 -5.78
N LEU A 12 -8.83 -2.10 -5.26
CA LEU A 12 -9.23 -2.25 -3.86
C LEU A 12 -9.83 -3.63 -3.57
N PRO A 13 -9.53 -4.20 -2.40
CA PRO A 13 -10.24 -5.38 -1.92
C PRO A 13 -11.69 -5.04 -1.62
N ARG A 14 -12.52 -6.09 -1.48
CA ARG A 14 -13.96 -5.97 -1.33
C ARG A 14 -14.38 -5.17 -0.11
N HIS A 15 -13.66 -5.28 1.01
CA HIS A 15 -13.96 -4.59 2.25
C HIS A 15 -12.90 -3.53 2.51
N HIS A 16 -13.26 -2.25 2.44
CA HIS A 16 -12.31 -1.14 2.57
C HIS A 16 -12.94 0.14 3.14
N ASP A 17 -14.17 0.08 3.67
CA ASP A 17 -14.83 1.28 4.18
C ASP A 17 -14.42 1.53 5.64
N LEU A 18 -13.61 2.57 5.88
CA LEU A 18 -13.13 2.92 7.22
C LEU A 18 -14.22 3.41 8.15
N ALA A 19 -15.37 3.83 7.63
CA ALA A 19 -16.51 4.18 8.48
C ALA A 19 -17.02 2.96 9.27
N ASN A 20 -16.77 1.75 8.75
CA ASN A 20 -17.17 0.50 9.39
C ASN A 20 -16.06 -0.12 10.24
N TYR A 21 -14.94 0.59 10.45
CA TYR A 21 -13.85 0.07 11.26
C TYR A 21 -14.25 -0.07 12.72
N ASP A 22 -14.00 -1.24 13.29
CA ASP A 22 -14.36 -1.54 14.66
C ASP A 22 -13.18 -1.27 15.61
N TYR A 23 -13.21 -0.12 16.27
CA TYR A 23 -12.18 0.28 17.23
C TYR A 23 -12.18 -0.55 18.51
N LYS A 24 -13.26 -1.30 18.79
CA LYS A 24 -13.36 -2.16 19.97
C LYS A 24 -12.63 -3.48 19.77
N VAL A 25 -12.62 -3.99 18.55
CA VAL A 25 -11.96 -5.26 18.21
C VAL A 25 -10.46 -5.06 17.99
N SER A 26 -10.06 -3.92 17.44
CA SER A 26 -8.66 -3.60 17.20
C SER A 26 -8.23 -2.40 18.03
N SER A 27 -7.21 -2.60 18.86
CA SER A 27 -6.65 -1.54 19.70
C SER A 27 -5.44 -0.85 19.07
N SER A 28 -5.04 -1.23 17.86
CA SER A 28 -3.80 -0.76 17.25
C SER A 28 -3.86 0.69 16.78
N ILE A 29 -5.05 1.19 16.44
CA ILE A 29 -5.25 2.57 15.98
C ILE A 29 -6.47 3.16 16.69
N SER A 30 -6.30 4.33 17.32
CA SER A 30 -7.40 5.08 17.90
C SER A 30 -8.19 5.82 16.83
N GLN A 31 -9.41 6.23 17.15
CA GLN A 31 -10.22 7.03 16.24
C GLN A 31 -9.54 8.35 15.88
N LYS A 32 -8.85 8.97 16.83
CA LYS A 32 -8.10 10.20 16.60
C LYS A 32 -7.00 10.00 15.56
N GLN A 33 -6.21 8.94 15.72
CA GLN A 33 -5.16 8.60 14.77
C GLN A 33 -5.73 8.29 13.38
N MET A 34 -6.84 7.55 13.34
CA MET A 34 -7.52 7.25 12.07
C MET A 34 -7.98 8.52 11.36
N ASN A 35 -8.58 9.46 12.11
CA ASN A 35 -9.04 10.73 11.54
C ASN A 35 -7.86 11.54 10.98
N GLU A 36 -6.71 11.53 11.64
CA GLU A 36 -5.51 12.20 11.15
C GLU A 36 -5.00 11.57 9.86
N LEU A 37 -4.97 10.22 9.80
CA LEU A 37 -4.54 9.51 8.61
C LEU A 37 -5.47 9.78 7.42
N ARG A 38 -6.76 9.86 7.67
CA ARG A 38 -7.76 10.11 6.62
C ARG A 38 -7.68 11.51 6.02
N GLN A 39 -7.04 12.47 6.70
CA GLN A 39 -6.87 13.83 6.18
C GLN A 39 -5.80 13.91 5.08
N MET A 40 -4.95 12.90 4.95
CA MET A 40 -3.94 12.79 3.88
C MET A 40 -2.83 13.85 3.89
N LEU A 41 -2.67 14.59 4.98
CA LEU A 41 -1.57 15.58 5.08
C LEU A 41 -0.20 14.89 5.01
N TRP A 42 -0.10 13.71 5.57
CA TRP A 42 1.14 12.92 5.53
C TRP A 42 1.49 12.49 4.10
N VAL A 43 0.51 12.32 3.22
CA VAL A 43 0.73 12.02 1.80
C VAL A 43 1.32 13.23 1.09
N GLU A 44 0.82 14.43 1.38
CA GLU A 44 1.36 15.67 0.81
C GLU A 44 2.80 15.91 1.24
N GLN A 45 3.15 15.50 2.46
CA GLN A 45 4.49 15.60 2.99
C GLN A 45 5.39 14.42 2.59
N VAL A 46 4.84 13.46 1.86
CA VAL A 46 5.53 12.25 1.38
C VAL A 46 6.10 11.40 2.53
N TYR A 47 5.36 11.28 3.62
CA TYR A 47 5.69 10.36 4.70
C TYR A 47 5.14 8.96 4.38
N ASN A 48 5.77 7.96 4.96
CA ASN A 48 5.36 6.56 4.83
C ASN A 48 4.67 6.08 6.10
N LEU A 49 3.76 5.12 5.94
CA LEU A 49 3.03 4.50 7.04
C LEU A 49 3.31 3.00 7.05
N VAL A 50 3.75 2.50 8.20
CA VAL A 50 3.96 1.06 8.38
C VAL A 50 2.98 0.55 9.42
N LEU A 51 2.16 -0.43 9.04
CA LEU A 51 1.19 -1.08 9.91
C LEU A 51 1.72 -2.47 10.27
N MET A 52 2.10 -2.66 11.52
CA MET A 52 2.65 -3.90 12.04
C MET A 52 1.69 -4.56 13.00
N GLY A 53 1.72 -5.87 13.05
CA GLY A 53 0.95 -6.65 14.00
C GLY A 53 0.51 -7.99 13.47
N PRO A 54 -0.03 -8.86 14.33
CA PRO A 54 -0.48 -10.18 13.90
C PRO A 54 -1.65 -10.12 12.93
N SER A 55 -1.88 -11.21 12.22
CA SER A 55 -3.02 -11.36 11.32
C SER A 55 -4.32 -11.12 12.08
N GLY A 56 -5.32 -10.56 11.39
CA GLY A 56 -6.64 -10.33 11.99
C GLY A 56 -6.77 -9.03 12.77
N THR A 57 -5.75 -8.17 12.77
CA THR A 57 -5.83 -6.85 13.45
C THR A 57 -6.39 -5.75 12.58
N GLY A 58 -6.76 -6.06 11.32
CA GLY A 58 -7.37 -5.09 10.42
C GLY A 58 -6.40 -4.24 9.62
N LYS A 59 -5.13 -4.62 9.53
CA LYS A 59 -4.12 -3.84 8.79
C LYS A 59 -4.48 -3.66 7.32
N SER A 60 -4.86 -4.74 6.65
CA SER A 60 -5.23 -4.70 5.23
C SER A 60 -6.47 -3.84 5.01
N PHE A 61 -7.44 -3.93 5.92
CA PHE A 61 -8.65 -3.11 5.88
C PHE A 61 -8.32 -1.62 6.00
N ILE A 62 -7.43 -1.27 6.93
CA ILE A 62 -6.99 0.12 7.12
C ILE A 62 -6.27 0.62 5.87
N ALA A 63 -5.31 -0.17 5.35
CA ALA A 63 -4.57 0.21 4.14
C ALA A 63 -5.50 0.44 2.96
N ALA A 64 -6.42 -0.49 2.72
CA ALA A 64 -7.39 -0.38 1.62
C ALA A 64 -8.33 0.82 1.80
N GLY A 65 -8.77 1.06 3.02
CA GLY A 65 -9.64 2.20 3.33
C GLY A 65 -8.95 3.53 3.11
N LEU A 66 -7.66 3.64 3.45
CA LEU A 66 -6.88 4.85 3.19
C LEU A 66 -6.68 5.09 1.70
N ILE A 67 -6.49 4.03 0.92
CA ILE A 67 -6.43 4.15 -0.54
C ILE A 67 -7.77 4.64 -1.08
N ASN A 68 -8.89 4.10 -0.60
CA ASN A 68 -10.22 4.55 -0.99
C ASN A 68 -10.40 6.05 -0.69
N ASP A 69 -10.01 6.49 0.50
CA ASP A 69 -10.10 7.91 0.89
C ASP A 69 -9.21 8.79 -0.01
N ALA A 70 -8.00 8.33 -0.32
CA ALA A 70 -7.09 9.07 -1.18
C ALA A 70 -7.65 9.25 -2.59
N VAL A 71 -8.20 8.17 -3.17
CA VAL A 71 -8.84 8.24 -4.50
C VAL A 71 -10.03 9.20 -4.46
N SER A 72 -10.82 9.14 -3.40
CA SER A 72 -11.98 10.04 -3.23
C SER A 72 -11.57 11.50 -3.16
N LYS A 73 -10.36 11.78 -2.67
CA LYS A 73 -9.81 13.15 -2.59
C LYS A 73 -9.05 13.58 -3.83
N GLY A 74 -8.97 12.74 -4.85
CA GLY A 74 -8.33 13.06 -6.13
C GLY A 74 -6.87 12.64 -6.25
N TYR A 75 -6.33 11.94 -5.27
CA TYR A 75 -4.97 11.41 -5.36
C TYR A 75 -4.92 10.19 -6.27
N LYS A 76 -3.78 9.99 -6.93
CA LYS A 76 -3.48 8.75 -7.65
C LYS A 76 -2.98 7.74 -6.66
N ALA A 77 -3.85 6.82 -6.24
CA ALA A 77 -3.56 5.88 -5.18
C ALA A 77 -3.92 4.46 -5.61
N TYR A 78 -3.06 3.51 -5.23
CA TYR A 78 -3.19 2.11 -5.65
C TYR A 78 -2.94 1.17 -4.47
N PHE A 79 -3.66 0.06 -4.47
CA PHE A 79 -3.49 -1.03 -3.51
C PHE A 79 -2.94 -2.25 -4.24
N THR A 80 -1.88 -2.84 -3.70
CA THR A 80 -1.32 -4.08 -4.24
C THR A 80 -0.80 -4.95 -3.09
N THR A 81 -0.68 -6.23 -3.33
CA THR A 81 0.03 -7.12 -2.42
C THR A 81 1.49 -7.23 -2.85
N MET A 82 2.36 -7.68 -1.94
CA MET A 82 3.76 -7.94 -2.31
C MET A 82 3.86 -8.95 -3.44
N GLU A 83 3.04 -10.00 -3.39
CA GLU A 83 3.03 -11.04 -4.43
C GLU A 83 2.68 -10.46 -5.81
N ASP A 84 1.62 -9.65 -5.88
CA ASP A 84 1.18 -9.04 -7.14
C ASP A 84 2.21 -8.02 -7.65
N LEU A 85 2.81 -7.25 -6.74
CA LEU A 85 3.83 -6.28 -7.10
C LEU A 85 5.06 -6.95 -7.69
N VAL A 86 5.56 -8.00 -7.06
CA VAL A 86 6.69 -8.77 -7.56
C VAL A 86 6.35 -9.42 -8.89
N GLY A 87 5.13 -9.95 -9.03
CA GLY A 87 4.66 -10.52 -10.29
C GLY A 87 4.65 -9.49 -11.43
N MET A 88 4.18 -8.29 -11.16
CA MET A 88 4.21 -7.18 -12.12
C MET A 88 5.65 -6.83 -12.51
N LEU A 89 6.54 -6.70 -11.54
CA LEU A 89 7.94 -6.37 -11.81
C LEU A 89 8.62 -7.45 -12.67
N ARG A 90 8.26 -8.72 -12.45
CA ARG A 90 8.79 -9.83 -13.26
C ARG A 90 8.32 -9.76 -14.70
N MET A 91 7.09 -9.31 -14.93
CA MET A 91 6.44 -9.35 -16.24
C MET A 91 6.52 -8.04 -17.03
N LYS A 92 7.04 -6.96 -16.44
CA LYS A 92 6.98 -5.63 -17.06
C LYS A 92 7.73 -5.50 -18.38
N GLU A 93 8.72 -6.35 -18.61
CA GLU A 93 9.46 -6.36 -19.88
C GLU A 93 8.90 -7.38 -20.88
N ILE A 94 7.91 -8.17 -20.47
CA ILE A 94 7.32 -9.25 -21.26
C ILE A 94 5.94 -8.86 -21.75
N THR A 95 5.11 -8.20 -20.92
CA THR A 95 3.74 -7.85 -21.29
C THR A 95 3.53 -6.33 -21.23
N ALA A 96 2.74 -5.82 -22.17
CA ALA A 96 2.37 -4.41 -22.20
C ALA A 96 1.52 -4.03 -20.98
N SER A 97 0.69 -4.95 -20.49
CA SER A 97 -0.15 -4.75 -19.32
C SER A 97 0.67 -4.48 -18.05
N ALA A 98 1.69 -5.30 -17.80
CA ALA A 98 2.56 -5.13 -16.64
C ALA A 98 3.38 -3.85 -16.73
N LEU A 99 3.90 -3.52 -17.90
CA LEU A 99 4.64 -2.26 -18.11
C LEU A 99 3.73 -1.05 -17.88
N SER A 100 2.51 -1.10 -18.35
CA SER A 100 1.52 -0.02 -18.14
C SER A 100 1.24 0.18 -16.64
N SER A 101 1.06 -0.90 -15.89
CA SER A 101 0.88 -0.84 -14.43
C SER A 101 2.09 -0.27 -13.73
N TYR A 102 3.29 -0.69 -14.13
CA TYR A 102 4.54 -0.17 -13.57
C TYR A 102 4.65 1.34 -13.79
N ASN A 103 4.42 1.82 -15.00
CA ASN A 103 4.47 3.24 -15.32
C ASN A 103 3.42 4.04 -14.55
N ARG A 104 2.26 3.46 -14.32
CA ARG A 104 1.19 4.08 -13.52
C ARG A 104 1.63 4.25 -12.06
N TYR A 105 2.24 3.22 -11.49
CA TYR A 105 2.75 3.28 -10.11
C TYR A 105 3.85 4.31 -9.95
N LEU A 106 4.71 4.49 -10.94
CA LEU A 106 5.78 5.49 -10.88
C LEU A 106 5.26 6.94 -10.81
N LYS A 107 3.99 7.16 -11.16
CA LYS A 107 3.34 8.47 -11.11
C LYS A 107 2.35 8.59 -9.95
N ALA A 108 2.30 7.62 -9.06
CA ALA A 108 1.36 7.59 -7.96
C ALA A 108 1.72 8.59 -6.87
N HIS A 109 0.72 9.02 -6.12
CA HIS A 109 0.88 9.81 -4.89
C HIS A 109 0.95 8.91 -3.67
N LEU A 110 0.29 7.75 -3.72
CA LEU A 110 0.19 6.82 -2.61
C LEU A 110 0.05 5.39 -3.12
N ILE A 111 0.85 4.48 -2.60
CA ILE A 111 0.75 3.06 -2.91
C ILE A 111 0.72 2.27 -1.59
N ALA A 112 -0.27 1.39 -1.45
CA ALA A 112 -0.32 0.45 -0.34
C ALA A 112 0.22 -0.90 -0.82
N ILE A 113 1.21 -1.43 -0.10
CA ILE A 113 1.80 -2.75 -0.35
C ILE A 113 1.45 -3.63 0.84
N ASP A 114 0.52 -4.55 0.61
CA ASP A 114 -0.01 -5.43 1.65
C ASP A 114 0.82 -6.72 1.73
N ASP A 115 0.90 -7.28 2.93
CA ASP A 115 1.56 -8.56 3.18
C ASP A 115 3.05 -8.60 2.82
N ILE A 116 3.74 -7.49 3.04
CA ILE A 116 5.19 -7.47 2.86
C ILE A 116 5.85 -8.48 3.81
N MET A 117 6.87 -9.18 3.39
CA MET A 117 7.60 -10.20 4.15
C MET A 117 6.88 -11.56 4.26
N LEU A 118 5.66 -11.72 3.76
CA LEU A 118 5.00 -13.02 3.70
C LEU A 118 5.32 -13.80 2.42
N PHE A 119 5.82 -13.11 1.42
CA PHE A 119 6.11 -13.70 0.12
C PHE A 119 7.61 -13.82 -0.08
N PRO A 120 8.14 -15.04 -0.31
CA PRO A 120 9.57 -15.21 -0.58
C PRO A 120 9.92 -14.61 -1.93
N ILE A 121 10.99 -13.81 -1.97
CA ILE A 121 11.39 -13.10 -3.17
C ILE A 121 12.82 -13.46 -3.55
N LYS A 122 13.04 -13.62 -4.84
CA LYS A 122 14.36 -13.97 -5.39
C LYS A 122 15.23 -12.72 -5.42
N LYS A 123 16.55 -12.92 -5.51
CA LYS A 123 17.52 -11.82 -5.50
C LYS A 123 17.27 -10.82 -6.63
N ASN A 124 17.00 -11.28 -7.84
CA ASN A 124 16.72 -10.39 -8.97
C ASN A 124 15.40 -9.63 -8.80
N GLU A 125 14.41 -10.26 -8.16
CA GLU A 125 13.13 -9.61 -7.82
C GLU A 125 13.33 -8.53 -6.75
N ALA A 126 14.18 -8.80 -5.77
CA ALA A 126 14.53 -7.80 -4.75
C ALA A 126 15.21 -6.58 -5.36
N VAL A 127 16.11 -6.78 -6.30
CA VAL A 127 16.78 -5.68 -7.02
C VAL A 127 15.75 -4.82 -7.76
N ALA A 128 14.82 -5.45 -8.49
CA ALA A 128 13.78 -4.72 -9.21
C ALA A 128 12.88 -3.93 -8.25
N LEU A 129 12.53 -4.52 -7.11
CA LEU A 129 11.74 -3.85 -6.08
C LEU A 129 12.47 -2.65 -5.49
N PHE A 130 13.74 -2.78 -5.14
CA PHE A 130 14.55 -1.69 -4.63
C PHE A 130 14.67 -0.55 -5.64
N ASN A 131 14.86 -0.87 -6.92
CA ASN A 131 14.93 0.16 -7.97
C ASN A 131 13.63 0.93 -8.08
N MET A 132 12.49 0.24 -7.98
CA MET A 132 11.19 0.89 -7.99
C MET A 132 11.01 1.80 -6.77
N ILE A 133 11.34 1.30 -5.58
CA ILE A 133 11.22 2.07 -4.32
C ILE A 133 12.11 3.31 -4.37
N ASN A 134 13.33 3.18 -4.87
CA ASN A 134 14.24 4.33 -5.03
C ASN A 134 13.66 5.37 -5.98
N HIS A 135 13.02 4.92 -7.06
CA HIS A 135 12.37 5.85 -8.01
C HIS A 135 11.21 6.60 -7.35
N LEU A 136 10.47 5.94 -6.45
CA LEU A 136 9.34 6.54 -5.75
C LEU A 136 9.76 7.39 -4.56
N HIS A 137 11.00 7.29 -4.11
CA HIS A 137 11.51 8.04 -2.96
C HIS A 137 11.30 9.54 -3.14
N GLU A 138 10.79 10.21 -2.12
CA GLU A 138 10.47 11.65 -2.10
C GLU A 138 9.35 12.08 -3.05
N GLN A 139 8.72 11.16 -3.78
CA GLN A 139 7.63 11.47 -4.72
C GLN A 139 6.30 10.82 -4.33
N CYS A 140 6.36 9.68 -3.69
CA CYS A 140 5.19 8.86 -3.40
C CYS A 140 5.24 8.37 -1.95
N SER A 141 4.12 8.47 -1.24
CA SER A 141 3.97 7.86 0.08
C SER A 141 3.64 6.38 -0.07
N LEU A 142 4.15 5.57 0.84
CA LEU A 142 3.86 4.14 0.88
C LEU A 142 3.13 3.79 2.17
N ILE A 143 2.13 2.92 2.05
CA ILE A 143 1.54 2.20 3.19
C ILE A 143 2.05 0.78 3.09
N ILE A 144 2.70 0.31 4.14
CA ILE A 144 3.24 -1.05 4.18
C ILE A 144 2.59 -1.79 5.32
N THR A 145 2.02 -2.96 5.04
CA THR A 145 1.49 -3.83 6.08
C THR A 145 2.38 -5.06 6.24
N THR A 146 2.55 -5.51 7.47
CA THR A 146 3.34 -6.69 7.76
C THR A 146 2.82 -7.37 9.03
N ASN A 147 2.91 -8.69 9.07
CA ASN A 147 2.60 -9.47 10.26
C ASN A 147 3.76 -9.51 11.26
N LYS A 148 4.94 -9.01 10.88
CA LYS A 148 6.10 -9.01 11.75
C LYS A 148 6.06 -7.82 12.71
N SER A 149 6.48 -8.06 13.96
CA SER A 149 6.71 -7.00 14.94
C SER A 149 8.04 -6.28 14.60
N PRO A 150 8.31 -5.12 15.20
CA PRO A 150 9.61 -4.46 15.03
C PRO A 150 10.79 -5.36 15.39
N LYS A 151 10.64 -6.19 16.44
CA LYS A 151 11.66 -7.15 16.83
C LYS A 151 11.90 -8.21 15.75
N GLN A 152 10.82 -8.76 15.18
CA GLN A 152 10.92 -9.74 14.10
C GLN A 152 11.56 -9.16 12.83
N TRP A 153 11.30 -7.88 12.53
CA TRP A 153 11.96 -7.17 11.45
C TRP A 153 13.47 -7.14 11.66
N ALA A 154 13.92 -6.75 12.85
CA ALA A 154 15.33 -6.69 13.19
C ALA A 154 16.01 -8.05 13.07
N GLU A 155 15.34 -9.11 13.51
CA GLU A 155 15.87 -10.49 13.45
C GLU A 155 15.96 -11.02 12.01
N SER A 156 15.10 -10.56 11.09
CA SER A 156 15.09 -11.04 9.71
C SER A 156 16.05 -10.28 8.79
N MET A 157 16.62 -9.19 9.28
CA MET A 157 17.61 -8.41 8.54
C MET A 157 19.02 -8.84 8.90
#